data_f6e4cc54518dae83775f83c8a4265645
#
_entry.id   f6e4cc54518dae83775f83c8a4265645
#
_cell.length_a   1.000
_cell.length_b   1.000
_cell.length_c   1.000
_cell.angle_alpha   90.00
_cell.angle_beta   90.00
_cell.angle_gamma   90.00
#
_symmetry.space_group_name_H-M   'P 1'
#
loop_
_entity.id
_entity.type
_entity.pdbx_description
1 polymer ?
#
loop_
_entity_poly.entity_id
_entity_poly.type
_entity_poly.pdbx_seq_one_letter_code
_entity_poly.pdbx_strand_id
1 'polypeptide(L)'
;MKNSKYEFVDLGLPSGLKWAAWNVGATKPEESGLYFSWGEDKGYVVTRGEVINEKYGTYNAIIKNADGSETTKTFASNYTDYKHYKDGAFTKYNNSGDTLSKEDDGCYLAEKAMRMPTKEECEELIANTNHDWTEKYNGSGINGMTFTSKTNGNSIFVPAVGAVNSGLLNYFGLNGGFWSSSLSSSSVEEAFHLDFRSGNLGVDDDVRFDGVPLRAVRP
;
A
#
# COMPACT_ATOMS: atom_id res chain seq x y z
N MET A 1 11.84 -25.43 -7.08
CA MET A 1 11.16 -24.28 -6.47
C MET A 1 10.71 -23.37 -7.61
N LYS A 2 9.44 -22.95 -7.70
CA LYS A 2 9.04 -21.91 -8.66
C LYS A 2 9.74 -20.62 -8.23
N ASN A 3 10.45 -19.95 -9.13
CA ASN A 3 11.02 -18.65 -8.83
C ASN A 3 9.87 -17.69 -8.46
N SER A 4 10.06 -16.92 -7.39
CA SER A 4 9.13 -15.83 -7.04
C SER A 4 8.99 -14.89 -8.22
N LYS A 5 7.76 -14.39 -8.46
CA LYS A 5 7.55 -13.32 -9.44
C LYS A 5 7.93 -11.94 -8.87
N TYR A 6 8.21 -11.87 -7.56
CA TYR A 6 8.64 -10.66 -6.89
C TYR A 6 10.15 -10.72 -6.60
N GLU A 7 10.82 -9.62 -6.86
CA GLU A 7 12.19 -9.37 -6.42
C GLU A 7 12.17 -8.77 -5.02
N PHE A 8 13.16 -9.16 -4.19
CA PHE A 8 13.30 -8.68 -2.82
C PHE A 8 14.69 -8.11 -2.60
N VAL A 9 14.74 -6.95 -1.98
CA VAL A 9 15.96 -6.23 -1.67
C VAL A 9 16.29 -6.41 -0.18
N ASP A 10 17.49 -6.86 0.11
CA ASP A 10 18.04 -6.87 1.46
C ASP A 10 18.56 -5.47 1.78
N LEU A 11 17.88 -4.79 2.70
CA LEU A 11 18.26 -3.46 3.16
C LEU A 11 19.15 -3.50 4.41
N GLY A 12 19.55 -4.70 4.87
CA GLY A 12 20.37 -4.85 6.09
C GLY A 12 19.69 -4.30 7.33
N LEU A 13 18.35 -4.41 7.42
CA LEU A 13 17.59 -3.95 8.57
C LEU A 13 17.79 -4.89 9.76
N PRO A 14 17.64 -4.40 11.02
CA PRO A 14 17.81 -5.21 12.23
C PRO A 14 16.97 -6.49 12.27
N SER A 15 15.74 -6.45 11.73
CA SER A 15 14.87 -7.63 11.62
C SER A 15 15.38 -8.70 10.65
N GLY A 16 16.29 -8.36 9.74
CA GLY A 16 16.73 -9.22 8.64
C GLY A 16 15.71 -9.38 7.52
N LEU A 17 14.58 -8.68 7.57
CA LEU A 17 13.54 -8.74 6.54
C LEU A 17 14.03 -8.11 5.24
N LYS A 18 13.64 -8.75 4.14
CA LYS A 18 13.82 -8.22 2.78
C LYS A 18 12.51 -7.61 2.30
N TRP A 19 12.61 -6.48 1.62
CA TRP A 19 11.48 -5.73 1.10
C TRP A 19 11.28 -5.97 -0.39
N ALA A 20 10.04 -6.15 -0.82
CA ALA A 20 9.74 -6.28 -2.24
C ALA A 20 10.16 -5.02 -3.01
N ALA A 21 10.76 -5.19 -4.19
CA ALA A 21 11.22 -4.07 -5.01
C ALA A 21 10.07 -3.24 -5.60
N TRP A 22 8.85 -3.80 -5.70
CA TRP A 22 7.64 -3.15 -6.20
C TRP A 22 6.37 -3.60 -5.46
N ASN A 23 5.27 -2.89 -5.69
CA ASN A 23 3.98 -3.16 -5.07
C ASN A 23 3.36 -4.47 -5.57
N VAL A 24 2.46 -5.05 -4.79
CA VAL A 24 1.70 -6.24 -5.21
C VAL A 24 0.93 -5.95 -6.49
N GLY A 25 1.08 -6.84 -7.49
CA GLY A 25 0.47 -6.69 -8.81
C GLY A 25 1.28 -5.85 -9.81
N ALA A 26 2.34 -5.17 -9.36
CA ALA A 26 3.30 -4.49 -10.23
C ALA A 26 4.38 -5.45 -10.75
N THR A 27 5.14 -5.00 -11.75
CA THR A 27 6.32 -5.65 -12.33
C THR A 27 7.56 -4.78 -12.33
N LYS A 28 7.40 -3.51 -11.93
CA LYS A 28 8.45 -2.49 -11.84
C LYS A 28 8.20 -1.56 -10.66
N PRO A 29 9.25 -0.92 -10.11
CA PRO A 29 9.14 -0.04 -8.96
C PRO A 29 8.18 1.15 -9.14
N GLU A 30 8.09 1.71 -10.34
CA GLU A 30 7.27 2.88 -10.67
C GLU A 30 5.78 2.58 -10.93
N GLU A 31 5.40 1.31 -11.01
CA GLU A 31 4.00 0.92 -11.21
C GLU A 31 3.23 0.96 -9.90
N SER A 32 1.96 1.39 -9.96
CA SER A 32 1.08 1.44 -8.79
C SER A 32 0.84 0.07 -8.16
N GLY A 33 0.80 -0.98 -8.97
CA GLY A 33 0.30 -2.28 -8.57
C GLY A 33 -1.22 -2.27 -8.37
N LEU A 34 -1.70 -3.13 -7.48
CA LEU A 34 -3.11 -3.23 -7.13
C LEU A 34 -3.40 -2.43 -5.85
N TYR A 35 -4.60 -1.86 -5.79
CA TYR A 35 -5.14 -1.19 -4.60
C TYR A 35 -6.05 -2.14 -3.84
N PHE A 36 -5.94 -2.13 -2.52
CA PHE A 36 -6.70 -3.00 -1.62
C PHE A 36 -7.32 -2.16 -0.51
N SER A 37 -8.55 -2.49 -0.10
CA SER A 37 -8.98 -2.12 1.25
C SER A 37 -8.26 -3.01 2.26
N TRP A 38 -8.05 -2.51 3.46
CA TRP A 38 -7.29 -3.23 4.49
C TRP A 38 -7.94 -4.57 4.86
N GLY A 39 -7.18 -5.66 4.82
CA GLY A 39 -7.69 -6.99 5.11
C GLY A 39 -8.50 -7.63 4.00
N GLU A 40 -8.57 -7.04 2.81
CA GLU A 40 -9.20 -7.68 1.66
C GLU A 40 -8.24 -8.60 0.89
N ASP A 41 -8.77 -9.70 0.41
CA ASP A 41 -8.03 -10.70 -0.37
C ASP A 41 -7.93 -10.36 -1.86
N LYS A 42 -8.73 -9.41 -2.33
CA LYS A 42 -8.76 -8.97 -3.72
C LYS A 42 -8.22 -7.55 -3.85
N GLY A 43 -7.28 -7.41 -4.78
CA GLY A 43 -6.79 -6.10 -5.20
C GLY A 43 -7.35 -5.71 -6.56
N TYR A 44 -7.38 -4.42 -6.82
CA TYR A 44 -7.99 -3.84 -8.01
C TYR A 44 -7.00 -2.96 -8.77
N VAL A 45 -7.07 -3.02 -10.09
CA VAL A 45 -6.37 -2.06 -10.95
C VAL A 45 -7.11 -0.73 -10.85
N VAL A 46 -6.36 0.33 -10.55
CA VAL A 46 -6.90 1.70 -10.54
C VAL A 46 -6.10 2.56 -11.51
N THR A 47 -6.83 3.25 -12.39
CA THR A 47 -6.25 4.21 -13.33
C THR A 47 -6.93 5.55 -13.23
N ARG A 48 -6.22 6.60 -13.64
CA ARG A 48 -6.73 7.97 -13.67
C ARG A 48 -7.77 8.11 -14.77
N GLY A 49 -8.96 8.57 -14.38
CA GLY A 49 -9.99 9.05 -15.28
C GLY A 49 -9.91 10.57 -15.49
N GLU A 50 -11.06 11.22 -15.50
CA GLU A 50 -11.16 12.67 -15.62
C GLU A 50 -10.49 13.40 -14.46
N VAL A 51 -9.82 14.50 -14.75
CA VAL A 51 -9.19 15.37 -13.75
C VAL A 51 -10.28 16.12 -12.99
N ILE A 52 -10.29 15.96 -11.67
CA ILE A 52 -11.16 16.71 -10.76
C ILE A 52 -10.42 17.91 -10.16
N ASN A 53 -9.17 17.71 -9.74
CA ASN A 53 -8.34 18.80 -9.24
C ASN A 53 -6.86 18.51 -9.50
N GLU A 54 -6.28 19.16 -10.50
CA GLU A 54 -4.89 18.95 -10.90
C GLU A 54 -3.89 19.34 -9.79
N LYS A 55 -4.17 20.44 -9.07
CA LYS A 55 -3.29 20.92 -7.98
C LYS A 55 -3.11 19.89 -6.86
N TYR A 56 -4.15 19.11 -6.58
CA TYR A 56 -4.14 18.08 -5.54
C TYR A 56 -4.02 16.67 -6.12
N GLY A 57 -3.71 16.51 -7.40
CA GLY A 57 -3.56 15.21 -8.03
C GLY A 57 -4.83 14.35 -7.89
N THR A 58 -6.02 14.97 -7.99
CA THR A 58 -7.30 14.28 -7.78
C THR A 58 -7.97 14.01 -9.13
N TYR A 59 -8.34 12.74 -9.34
CA TYR A 59 -8.95 12.22 -10.56
C TYR A 59 -10.17 11.36 -10.23
N ASN A 60 -11.12 11.24 -11.14
CA ASN A 60 -12.06 10.13 -11.09
C ASN A 60 -11.27 8.82 -11.14
N ALA A 61 -11.57 7.87 -10.26
CA ALA A 61 -10.93 6.57 -10.26
C ALA A 61 -11.64 5.63 -11.26
N ILE A 62 -10.89 5.08 -12.20
CA ILE A 62 -11.36 3.97 -13.05
C ILE A 62 -10.87 2.69 -12.38
N ILE A 63 -11.80 1.93 -11.79
CA ILE A 63 -11.50 0.72 -10.99
C ILE A 63 -11.89 -0.51 -11.80
N LYS A 64 -10.98 -1.49 -11.86
CA LYS A 64 -11.19 -2.78 -12.53
C LYS A 64 -10.68 -3.93 -11.68
N ASN A 65 -11.19 -5.13 -11.93
CA ASN A 65 -10.60 -6.34 -11.38
C ASN A 65 -9.13 -6.50 -11.82
N ALA A 66 -8.37 -7.33 -11.13
CA ALA A 66 -6.96 -7.57 -11.45
C ALA A 66 -6.72 -8.12 -12.86
N ASP A 67 -7.70 -8.78 -13.47
CA ASP A 67 -7.67 -9.26 -14.85
C ASP A 67 -8.12 -8.20 -15.90
N GLY A 68 -8.46 -6.99 -15.44
CA GLY A 68 -8.91 -5.88 -16.27
C GLY A 68 -10.42 -5.86 -16.58
N SER A 69 -11.19 -6.84 -16.11
CA SER A 69 -12.65 -6.86 -16.26
C SER A 69 -13.33 -5.79 -15.37
N GLU A 70 -14.56 -5.43 -15.70
CA GLU A 70 -15.34 -4.48 -14.89
C GLU A 70 -15.64 -5.03 -13.49
N THR A 71 -15.80 -4.13 -12.52
CA THR A 71 -16.13 -4.44 -11.13
C THR A 71 -17.15 -3.46 -10.58
N THR A 72 -17.85 -3.87 -9.53
CA THR A 72 -18.72 -2.99 -8.72
C THR A 72 -17.99 -2.39 -7.51
N LYS A 73 -16.71 -2.73 -7.28
CA LYS A 73 -15.91 -2.14 -6.20
C LYS A 73 -15.77 -0.64 -6.37
N THR A 74 -16.05 0.11 -5.32
CA THR A 74 -16.01 1.58 -5.33
C THR A 74 -15.05 2.18 -4.31
N PHE A 75 -14.54 1.40 -3.35
CA PHE A 75 -13.87 1.89 -2.15
C PHE A 75 -14.73 2.97 -1.46
N ALA A 76 -16.00 2.65 -1.24
CA ALA A 76 -16.99 3.61 -0.78
C ALA A 76 -16.92 3.85 0.74
N SER A 77 -17.08 5.11 1.14
CA SER A 77 -17.02 5.57 2.54
C SER A 77 -18.12 5.02 3.47
N ASN A 78 -19.11 4.34 2.92
CA ASN A 78 -20.23 3.76 3.69
C ASN A 78 -20.05 2.28 4.04
N TYR A 79 -18.89 1.70 3.81
CA TYR A 79 -18.54 0.29 4.04
C TYR A 79 -19.41 -0.75 3.29
N THR A 80 -20.27 -0.35 2.36
CA THR A 80 -21.24 -1.28 1.73
C THR A 80 -20.60 -2.43 0.96
N ASP A 81 -19.39 -2.21 0.45
CA ASP A 81 -18.62 -3.21 -0.28
C ASP A 81 -17.34 -3.65 0.46
N TYR A 82 -17.20 -3.28 1.75
CA TYR A 82 -16.04 -3.68 2.55
C TYR A 82 -16.27 -5.06 3.20
N LYS A 83 -15.37 -6.01 2.89
CA LYS A 83 -15.44 -7.43 3.28
C LYS A 83 -15.72 -7.68 4.77
N HIS A 84 -15.12 -6.89 5.63
CA HIS A 84 -15.19 -7.09 7.08
C HIS A 84 -16.23 -6.20 7.78
N TYR A 85 -17.21 -5.68 7.02
CA TYR A 85 -18.30 -4.89 7.59
C TYR A 85 -19.66 -5.45 7.14
N LYS A 86 -20.54 -5.72 8.10
CA LYS A 86 -21.87 -6.24 7.84
C LYS A 86 -22.84 -5.79 8.93
N ASP A 87 -24.08 -5.48 8.53
CA ASP A 87 -25.18 -5.14 9.44
C ASP A 87 -24.82 -4.04 10.45
N GLY A 88 -24.02 -3.05 10.04
CA GLY A 88 -23.63 -1.91 10.85
C GLY A 88 -22.42 -2.14 11.77
N ALA A 89 -21.71 -3.27 11.63
CA ALA A 89 -20.56 -3.61 12.49
C ALA A 89 -19.42 -4.28 11.74
N PHE A 90 -18.20 -4.14 12.26
CA PHE A 90 -17.06 -4.92 11.82
C PHE A 90 -17.20 -6.39 12.24
N THR A 91 -16.96 -7.31 11.34
CA THR A 91 -17.06 -8.76 11.56
C THR A 91 -15.74 -9.39 11.97
N LYS A 92 -14.62 -8.72 11.74
CA LYS A 92 -13.26 -9.11 12.15
C LYS A 92 -12.43 -7.88 12.54
N TYR A 93 -11.38 -8.13 13.34
CA TYR A 93 -10.43 -7.10 13.78
C TYR A 93 -11.15 -5.97 14.52
N ASN A 94 -11.80 -6.36 15.65
CA ASN A 94 -12.65 -5.51 16.46
C ASN A 94 -11.93 -4.95 17.69
N ASN A 95 -10.68 -5.37 17.92
CA ASN A 95 -9.88 -4.88 19.04
C ASN A 95 -8.73 -4.03 18.48
N SER A 96 -8.60 -2.82 19.02
CA SER A 96 -7.48 -1.94 18.66
C SER A 96 -6.15 -2.66 18.79
N GLY A 97 -5.30 -2.56 17.77
CA GLY A 97 -4.01 -3.24 17.70
C GLY A 97 -4.06 -4.68 17.19
N ASP A 98 -5.22 -5.18 16.74
CA ASP A 98 -5.30 -6.46 16.03
C ASP A 98 -4.36 -6.43 14.80
N THR A 99 -3.87 -7.62 14.41
CA THR A 99 -3.05 -7.80 13.21
C THR A 99 -3.74 -8.77 12.26
N LEU A 100 -3.62 -8.51 10.95
CA LEU A 100 -4.22 -9.36 9.92
C LEU A 100 -3.75 -10.81 10.03
N SER A 101 -4.69 -11.72 9.90
CA SER A 101 -4.40 -13.14 9.69
C SER A 101 -3.93 -13.39 8.25
N LYS A 102 -3.28 -14.52 8.00
CA LYS A 102 -2.78 -14.89 6.66
C LYS A 102 -3.88 -14.96 5.59
N GLU A 103 -5.10 -15.28 6.00
CA GLU A 103 -6.26 -15.38 5.10
C GLU A 103 -6.76 -14.03 4.60
N ASP A 104 -6.39 -12.95 5.29
CA ASP A 104 -6.77 -11.58 4.98
C ASP A 104 -5.55 -10.70 4.62
N ASP A 105 -4.37 -11.30 4.50
CA ASP A 105 -3.14 -10.63 4.06
C ASP A 105 -2.98 -10.76 2.53
N GLY A 106 -3.22 -9.67 1.80
CA GLY A 106 -3.15 -9.64 0.34
C GLY A 106 -1.76 -9.97 -0.22
N CYS A 107 -0.68 -9.70 0.53
CA CYS A 107 0.67 -10.10 0.14
C CYS A 107 0.83 -11.63 0.24
N TYR A 108 0.43 -12.23 1.37
CA TYR A 108 0.48 -13.69 1.55
C TYR A 108 -0.40 -14.43 0.53
N LEU A 109 -1.54 -13.86 0.18
CA LEU A 109 -2.43 -14.46 -0.81
C LEU A 109 -1.86 -14.36 -2.23
N ALA A 110 -1.14 -13.28 -2.54
CA ALA A 110 -0.43 -13.14 -3.83
C ALA A 110 0.73 -14.13 -3.96
N GLU A 111 1.49 -14.37 -2.89
CA GLU A 111 2.56 -15.37 -2.83
C GLU A 111 2.83 -15.79 -1.37
N LYS A 112 2.73 -17.08 -1.08
CA LYS A 112 2.79 -17.67 0.28
C LYS A 112 4.10 -17.43 1.04
N ALA A 113 5.16 -17.02 0.34
CA ALA A 113 6.48 -16.76 0.95
C ALA A 113 6.65 -15.31 1.42
N MET A 114 5.64 -14.46 1.26
CA MET A 114 5.68 -13.06 1.65
C MET A 114 4.43 -12.67 2.46
N ARG A 115 4.46 -11.50 3.11
CA ARG A 115 3.36 -10.93 3.89
C ARG A 115 3.41 -9.41 3.88
N MET A 116 2.36 -8.78 4.35
CA MET A 116 2.38 -7.35 4.66
C MET A 116 3.33 -7.07 5.84
N PRO A 117 4.02 -5.91 5.86
CA PRO A 117 4.78 -5.47 7.02
C PRO A 117 3.83 -5.12 8.17
N THR A 118 4.32 -5.20 9.41
CA THR A 118 3.64 -4.59 10.56
C THR A 118 3.93 -3.09 10.64
N LYS A 119 3.23 -2.38 11.54
CA LYS A 119 3.53 -0.98 11.86
C LYS A 119 5.00 -0.80 12.26
N GLU A 120 5.48 -1.63 13.18
CA GLU A 120 6.85 -1.57 13.72
C GLU A 120 7.90 -1.82 12.63
N GLU A 121 7.62 -2.68 11.66
CA GLU A 121 8.51 -2.93 10.53
C GLU A 121 8.54 -1.77 9.54
N CYS A 122 7.43 -1.04 9.39
CA CYS A 122 7.41 0.23 8.66
C CYS A 122 8.25 1.30 9.39
N GLU A 123 8.11 1.40 10.71
CA GLU A 123 8.92 2.30 11.54
C GLU A 123 10.41 1.92 11.48
N GLU A 124 10.74 0.62 11.49
CA GLU A 124 12.11 0.12 11.31
C GLU A 124 12.69 0.53 9.95
N LEU A 125 11.92 0.39 8.86
CA LEU A 125 12.33 0.84 7.52
C LEU A 125 12.70 2.32 7.55
N ILE A 126 11.84 3.18 8.11
CA ILE A 126 12.06 4.62 8.22
C ILE A 126 13.33 4.90 9.04
N ALA A 127 13.49 4.28 10.19
CA ALA A 127 14.60 4.53 11.10
C ALA A 127 15.97 4.14 10.52
N ASN A 128 16.03 3.10 9.68
CA ASN A 128 17.30 2.50 9.19
C ASN A 128 17.62 2.83 7.73
N THR A 129 16.84 3.71 7.09
CA THR A 129 17.11 4.19 5.73
C THR A 129 17.26 5.71 5.69
N ASN A 130 18.01 6.22 4.70
CA ASN A 130 17.85 7.58 4.21
C ASN A 130 16.68 7.58 3.24
N HIS A 131 15.87 8.63 3.24
CA HIS A 131 14.67 8.70 2.42
C HIS A 131 14.64 10.03 1.68
N ASP A 132 14.59 9.94 0.35
CA ASP A 132 14.66 11.07 -0.55
C ASP A 132 13.45 11.09 -1.48
N TRP A 133 12.80 12.25 -1.57
CA TRP A 133 11.78 12.46 -2.60
C TRP A 133 12.44 12.43 -3.97
N THR A 134 11.99 11.51 -4.81
CA THR A 134 12.54 11.29 -6.15
C THR A 134 11.50 11.65 -7.19
N GLU A 135 11.81 12.65 -8.00
CA GLU A 135 10.94 13.04 -9.11
C GLU A 135 11.25 12.21 -10.36
N LYS A 136 10.19 11.83 -11.08
CA LYS A 136 10.28 11.15 -12.38
C LYS A 136 11.26 9.96 -12.37
N TYR A 137 11.11 9.11 -11.36
CA TYR A 137 11.98 7.95 -11.14
C TYR A 137 12.33 7.23 -12.45
N ASN A 138 13.63 7.04 -12.72
CA ASN A 138 14.18 6.42 -13.93
C ASN A 138 13.57 6.95 -15.25
N GLY A 139 13.13 8.21 -15.30
CA GLY A 139 12.51 8.79 -16.48
C GLY A 139 11.06 8.36 -16.73
N SER A 140 10.43 7.64 -15.82
CA SER A 140 9.05 7.14 -15.93
C SER A 140 7.98 8.24 -15.86
N GLY A 141 8.33 9.41 -15.34
CA GLY A 141 7.37 10.47 -15.02
C GLY A 141 6.64 10.27 -13.69
N ILE A 142 6.95 9.22 -12.92
CA ILE A 142 6.34 8.91 -11.62
C ILE A 142 7.25 9.39 -10.51
N ASN A 143 6.70 10.20 -9.62
CA ASN A 143 7.34 10.65 -8.39
C ASN A 143 7.19 9.59 -7.28
N GLY A 144 8.01 9.66 -6.24
CA GLY A 144 7.91 8.79 -5.09
C GLY A 144 9.03 9.01 -4.08
N MET A 145 9.18 8.07 -3.17
CA MET A 145 10.20 8.08 -2.13
C MET A 145 11.20 6.94 -2.39
N THR A 146 12.49 7.27 -2.40
CA THR A 146 13.57 6.28 -2.40
C THR A 146 14.04 6.08 -0.98
N PHE A 147 14.04 4.83 -0.52
CA PHE A 147 14.57 4.41 0.78
C PHE A 147 15.90 3.72 0.56
N THR A 148 16.98 4.36 1.01
CA THR A 148 18.35 3.85 0.85
C THR A 148 18.89 3.39 2.20
N SER A 149 19.25 2.12 2.31
CA SER A 149 19.81 1.53 3.52
C SER A 149 21.02 2.29 4.03
N LYS A 150 21.02 2.61 5.32
CA LYS A 150 22.18 3.17 6.03
C LYS A 150 23.29 2.13 6.26
N THR A 151 22.95 0.82 6.14
CA THR A 151 23.87 -0.29 6.43
C THR A 151 24.64 -0.75 5.21
N ASN A 152 23.95 -0.97 4.06
CA ASN A 152 24.57 -1.58 2.89
C ASN A 152 24.41 -0.80 1.58
N GLY A 153 23.68 0.34 1.62
CA GLY A 153 23.48 1.21 0.45
C GLY A 153 22.45 0.70 -0.56
N ASN A 154 21.87 -0.49 -0.36
CA ASN A 154 20.78 -0.97 -1.21
C ASN A 154 19.54 -0.09 -1.05
N SER A 155 18.70 0.00 -2.09
CA SER A 155 17.54 0.88 -2.06
C SER A 155 16.30 0.24 -2.65
N ILE A 156 15.14 0.71 -2.21
CA ILE A 156 13.84 0.49 -2.84
C ILE A 156 13.20 1.83 -3.17
N PHE A 157 12.39 1.85 -4.23
CA PHE A 157 11.56 2.99 -4.59
C PHE A 157 10.09 2.65 -4.32
N VAL A 158 9.36 3.58 -3.70
CA VAL A 158 7.91 3.51 -3.48
C VAL A 158 7.24 4.64 -4.25
N PRO A 159 6.36 4.35 -5.22
CA PRO A 159 5.79 5.37 -6.07
C PRO A 159 4.71 6.19 -5.33
N ALA A 160 4.61 7.48 -5.65
CA ALA A 160 3.56 8.38 -5.18
C ALA A 160 2.30 8.21 -6.02
N VAL A 161 1.54 7.18 -5.74
CA VAL A 161 0.36 6.80 -6.54
C VAL A 161 -0.97 7.09 -5.86
N GLY A 162 -0.92 7.81 -4.72
CA GLY A 162 -2.10 8.24 -3.99
C GLY A 162 -2.91 7.09 -3.41
N ALA A 163 -4.15 7.41 -3.03
CA ALA A 163 -5.13 6.46 -2.48
C ALA A 163 -6.50 6.66 -3.14
N VAL A 164 -7.36 5.63 -3.08
CA VAL A 164 -8.71 5.67 -3.62
C VAL A 164 -9.73 5.73 -2.50
N ASN A 165 -10.57 6.76 -2.54
CA ASN A 165 -11.71 6.92 -1.63
C ASN A 165 -12.91 7.51 -2.39
N SER A 166 -14.10 6.99 -2.13
CA SER A 166 -15.36 7.51 -2.69
C SER A 166 -15.33 7.70 -4.21
N GLY A 167 -14.71 6.77 -4.94
CA GLY A 167 -14.61 6.80 -6.40
C GLY A 167 -13.57 7.79 -6.94
N LEU A 168 -12.80 8.43 -6.07
CA LEU A 168 -11.72 9.35 -6.45
C LEU A 168 -10.36 8.75 -6.17
N LEU A 169 -9.43 8.88 -7.11
CA LEU A 169 -8.01 8.69 -6.90
C LEU A 169 -7.40 10.03 -6.47
N ASN A 170 -7.03 10.10 -5.19
CA ASN A 170 -6.55 11.33 -4.56
C ASN A 170 -5.02 11.34 -4.46
N TYR A 171 -4.43 12.53 -4.57
CA TYR A 171 -3.01 12.82 -4.37
C TYR A 171 -2.05 12.03 -5.26
N PHE A 172 -2.50 11.57 -6.43
CA PHE A 172 -1.63 10.90 -7.40
C PHE A 172 -0.47 11.82 -7.83
N GLY A 173 0.76 11.32 -7.74
CA GLY A 173 1.99 12.08 -8.00
C GLY A 173 2.46 12.97 -6.84
N LEU A 174 1.68 13.08 -5.76
CA LEU A 174 1.96 13.93 -4.59
C LEU A 174 2.19 13.13 -3.31
N ASN A 175 1.38 12.11 -3.05
CA ASN A 175 1.51 11.21 -1.90
C ASN A 175 1.67 9.77 -2.37
N GLY A 176 2.32 8.96 -1.56
CA GLY A 176 2.42 7.52 -1.73
C GLY A 176 2.47 6.80 -0.40
N GLY A 177 2.26 5.49 -0.45
CA GLY A 177 2.26 4.66 0.74
C GLY A 177 1.80 3.24 0.47
N PHE A 178 1.69 2.47 1.53
CA PHE A 178 1.18 1.10 1.50
C PHE A 178 0.67 0.68 2.87
N TRP A 179 -0.37 -0.17 2.90
CA TRP A 179 -0.91 -0.71 4.14
C TRP A 179 0.12 -1.51 4.94
N SER A 180 0.09 -1.37 6.25
CA SER A 180 0.63 -2.36 7.17
C SER A 180 -0.42 -3.42 7.52
N SER A 181 -0.01 -4.52 8.14
CA SER A 181 -0.94 -5.54 8.65
C SER A 181 -1.57 -5.17 10.00
N SER A 182 -1.20 -4.04 10.61
CA SER A 182 -1.62 -3.63 11.96
C SER A 182 -2.84 -2.73 11.91
N LEU A 183 -3.88 -3.10 12.67
CA LEU A 183 -5.03 -2.23 12.94
C LEU A 183 -4.59 -1.04 13.81
N SER A 184 -5.23 0.12 13.65
CA SER A 184 -4.99 1.27 14.51
C SER A 184 -5.16 0.93 16.00
N SER A 185 -4.31 1.50 16.84
CA SER A 185 -4.40 1.37 18.28
C SER A 185 -5.45 2.29 18.91
N SER A 186 -5.95 3.27 18.15
CA SER A 186 -6.92 4.29 18.61
C SER A 186 -8.33 4.07 18.07
N SER A 187 -8.46 3.43 16.90
CA SER A 187 -9.75 3.26 16.21
C SER A 187 -9.83 1.91 15.49
N VAL A 188 -10.91 1.18 15.68
CA VAL A 188 -11.19 -0.06 14.92
C VAL A 188 -11.66 0.23 13.48
N GLU A 189 -11.94 1.48 13.15
CA GLU A 189 -12.32 1.91 11.81
C GLU A 189 -11.10 2.15 10.91
N GLU A 190 -9.90 2.23 11.49
CA GLU A 190 -8.67 2.64 10.84
C GLU A 190 -7.58 1.57 10.95
N ALA A 191 -6.64 1.58 10.02
CA ALA A 191 -5.47 0.71 10.03
C ALA A 191 -4.21 1.51 9.71
N PHE A 192 -3.07 1.09 10.24
CA PHE A 192 -1.80 1.75 9.98
C PHE A 192 -1.32 1.52 8.55
N HIS A 193 -0.76 2.56 7.97
CA HIS A 193 -0.05 2.53 6.70
C HIS A 193 1.21 3.40 6.76
N LEU A 194 2.22 3.05 5.98
CA LEU A 194 3.32 3.98 5.71
C LEU A 194 2.79 5.02 4.72
N ASP A 195 2.91 6.30 5.09
CA ASP A 195 2.53 7.43 4.25
C ASP A 195 3.70 8.39 4.03
N PHE A 196 3.80 8.93 2.83
CA PHE A 196 4.79 9.95 2.52
C PHE A 196 4.32 10.93 1.45
N ARG A 197 4.92 12.11 1.52
CA ARG A 197 4.91 13.16 0.49
C ARG A 197 6.24 13.90 0.53
N SER A 198 6.47 14.81 -0.42
CA SER A 198 7.66 15.65 -0.38
C SER A 198 7.78 16.39 0.97
N GLY A 199 8.86 16.12 1.71
CA GLY A 199 9.14 16.72 3.02
C GLY A 199 8.39 16.11 4.22
N ASN A 200 7.64 15.02 4.04
CA ASN A 200 6.98 14.30 5.13
C ASN A 200 7.01 12.80 4.90
N LEU A 201 7.25 12.02 5.96
CA LEU A 201 7.24 10.56 5.96
C LEU A 201 6.88 10.08 7.36
N GLY A 202 5.98 9.12 7.48
CA GLY A 202 5.58 8.55 8.75
C GLY A 202 4.79 7.26 8.61
N VAL A 203 4.37 6.73 9.74
CA VAL A 203 3.33 5.72 9.82
C VAL A 203 2.11 6.39 10.44
N ASP A 204 1.05 6.44 9.69
CA ASP A 204 -0.22 7.07 10.06
C ASP A 204 -1.34 6.04 9.94
N ASP A 205 -2.55 6.35 10.38
CA ASP A 205 -3.70 5.49 10.21
C ASP A 205 -4.74 6.14 9.29
N ASP A 206 -5.44 5.29 8.54
CA ASP A 206 -6.50 5.71 7.63
C ASP A 206 -7.63 4.69 7.63
N VAL A 207 -8.80 5.08 7.11
CA VAL A 207 -10.00 4.25 7.14
C VAL A 207 -9.83 2.97 6.33
N ARG A 208 -10.23 1.84 6.90
CA ARG A 208 -9.96 0.48 6.40
C ARG A 208 -10.51 0.19 5.01
N PHE A 209 -11.53 0.91 4.55
CA PHE A 209 -12.13 0.73 3.23
C PHE A 209 -11.39 1.46 2.11
N ASP A 210 -10.46 2.37 2.42
CA ASP A 210 -9.69 3.07 1.41
C ASP A 210 -8.84 2.10 0.58
N GLY A 211 -8.70 2.42 -0.69
CA GLY A 211 -7.87 1.68 -1.61
C GLY A 211 -6.43 2.20 -1.55
N VAL A 212 -5.53 1.42 -0.96
CA VAL A 212 -4.10 1.73 -0.85
C VAL A 212 -3.29 0.54 -1.37
N PRO A 213 -2.14 0.74 -2.02
CA PRO A 213 -1.27 -0.36 -2.45
C PRO A 213 -0.76 -1.23 -1.30
N LEU A 214 -0.23 -2.41 -1.64
CA LEU A 214 0.50 -3.28 -0.72
C LEU A 214 1.96 -3.40 -1.14
N ARG A 215 2.86 -3.40 -0.15
CA ARG A 215 4.28 -3.70 -0.29
C ARG A 215 4.64 -4.87 0.61
N ALA A 216 5.23 -5.92 0.05
CA ALA A 216 5.51 -7.12 0.80
C ALA A 216 6.88 -7.11 1.47
N VAL A 217 6.97 -7.89 2.57
CA VAL A 217 8.22 -8.29 3.21
C VAL A 217 8.32 -9.81 3.28
N ARG A 218 9.55 -10.31 3.45
CA ARG A 218 9.84 -11.72 3.75
C ARG A 218 11.14 -11.84 4.55
N PRO A 219 11.36 -12.98 5.25
CA PRO A 219 12.66 -13.32 5.84
C PRO A 219 13.81 -13.38 4.85
#